data_f08875b7d5ae10d5fb339ebae06b68fb
#
_entry.id   f08875b7d5ae10d5fb339ebae06b68fb
#
_cell.length_a   1.000
_cell.length_b   1.000
_cell.length_c   1.000
_cell.angle_alpha   90.00
_cell.angle_beta   90.00
_cell.angle_gamma   90.00
#
_symmetry.space_group_name_H-M   'P 1'
#
loop_
_entity.id
_entity.type
_entity.pdbx_description
1 polymer ?
#
loop_
_entity_poly.entity_id
_entity_poly.type
_entity_poly.pdbx_seq_one_letter_code
_entity_poly.pdbx_strand_id
1 'polypeptide(L)'
;MVNRALPLDIQHKINRVLRSSVEFAFANPKSGLEYIRSHAQEMSEEVMYKHIDLYVNKYSVDLGTEGKKAIKLLFETALEKKIIPEITEEIFLNPMLADLAK
;
A
#
# COMPACT_ATOMS: atom_id res chain seq x y z
N MET A 1 6.03 2.94 -0.12
CA MET A 1 7.35 2.27 0.02
C MET A 1 8.10 2.82 1.22
N VAL A 2 8.87 2.00 1.90
CA VAL A 2 9.63 2.41 3.09
C VAL A 2 11.14 2.35 2.78
N ASN A 3 11.91 3.27 3.37
CA ASN A 3 13.35 3.33 3.18
C ASN A 3 14.04 2.10 3.79
N ARG A 4 14.84 1.37 3.01
CA ARG A 4 15.58 0.19 3.45
C ARG A 4 16.65 0.51 4.50
N ALA A 5 17.14 1.76 4.54
CA ALA A 5 18.15 2.18 5.51
C ALA A 5 17.60 2.27 6.94
N LEU A 6 16.29 2.29 7.12
CA LEU A 6 15.68 2.30 8.45
C LEU A 6 15.84 0.94 9.14
N PRO A 7 15.97 0.91 10.47
CA PRO A 7 15.96 -0.34 11.22
C PRO A 7 14.70 -1.17 10.90
N LEU A 8 14.82 -2.49 10.88
CA LEU A 8 13.74 -3.38 10.49
C LEU A 8 12.49 -3.22 11.36
N ASP A 9 12.67 -3.03 12.67
CA ASP A 9 11.56 -2.80 13.60
C ASP A 9 10.78 -1.52 13.27
N ILE A 10 11.47 -0.48 12.82
CA ILE A 10 10.85 0.77 12.37
C ILE A 10 10.09 0.57 11.07
N GLN A 11 10.65 -0.18 10.12
CA GLN A 11 9.97 -0.53 8.88
C GLN A 11 8.65 -1.25 9.16
N HIS A 12 8.66 -2.23 10.06
CA HIS A 12 7.44 -2.95 10.46
C HIS A 12 6.45 -2.07 11.19
N LYS A 13 6.93 -1.15 12.01
CA LYS A 13 6.06 -0.20 12.71
C LYS A 13 5.34 0.71 11.72
N ILE A 14 6.04 1.23 10.74
CA ILE A 14 5.46 2.06 9.67
C ILE A 14 4.39 1.27 8.91
N ASN A 15 4.71 0.04 8.54
CA ASN A 15 3.78 -0.84 7.83
C ASN A 15 2.50 -1.07 8.64
N ARG A 16 2.63 -1.35 9.94
CA ARG A 16 1.50 -1.59 10.84
C ARG A 16 0.65 -0.33 11.02
N VAL A 17 1.27 0.82 11.22
CA VAL A 17 0.57 2.10 11.40
C VAL A 17 -0.19 2.49 10.15
N LEU A 18 0.44 2.37 8.98
CA LEU A 18 -0.21 2.67 7.71
C LEU A 18 -1.41 1.75 7.48
N ARG A 19 -1.25 0.45 7.70
CA ARG A 19 -2.34 -0.53 7.59
C ARG A 19 -3.50 -0.17 8.51
N SER A 20 -3.21 0.13 9.77
CA SER A 20 -4.24 0.52 10.76
C SER A 20 -4.97 1.78 10.33
N SER A 21 -4.25 2.74 9.75
CA SER A 21 -4.84 3.98 9.24
C SER A 21 -5.83 3.70 8.10
N VAL A 22 -5.47 2.83 7.16
CA VAL A 22 -6.36 2.47 6.04
C VAL A 22 -7.58 1.71 6.55
N GLU A 23 -7.39 0.77 7.49
CA GLU A 23 -8.50 0.02 8.10
C GLU A 23 -9.46 0.95 8.84
N PHE A 24 -8.93 1.94 9.56
CA PHE A 24 -9.74 2.96 10.23
C PHE A 24 -10.59 3.74 9.22
N ALA A 25 -10.00 4.14 8.11
CA ALA A 25 -10.72 4.87 7.06
C ALA A 25 -11.86 4.03 6.46
N PHE A 26 -11.64 2.72 6.28
CA PHE A 26 -12.70 1.82 5.81
C PHE A 26 -13.84 1.69 6.81
N ALA A 27 -13.52 1.62 8.10
CA ALA A 27 -14.52 1.52 9.17
C ALA A 27 -15.25 2.85 9.40
N ASN A 28 -14.62 3.97 9.07
CA ASN A 28 -15.14 5.31 9.30
C ASN A 28 -15.00 6.17 8.02
N PRO A 29 -15.76 5.87 6.95
CA PRO A 29 -15.53 6.47 5.63
C PRO A 29 -15.62 8.00 5.59
N LYS A 30 -16.39 8.58 6.49
CA LYS A 30 -16.59 10.04 6.51
C LYS A 30 -15.64 10.78 7.45
N SER A 31 -14.76 10.07 8.16
CA SER A 31 -13.84 10.69 9.13
C SER A 31 -12.89 11.71 8.49
N GLY A 32 -12.52 11.50 7.21
CA GLY A 32 -11.62 12.40 6.49
C GLY A 32 -12.31 13.32 5.49
N LEU A 33 -13.66 13.39 5.47
CA LEU A 33 -14.38 14.08 4.43
C LEU A 33 -14.00 15.56 4.29
N GLU A 34 -13.89 16.29 5.38
CA GLU A 34 -13.50 17.70 5.34
C GLU A 34 -12.11 17.89 4.75
N TYR A 35 -11.16 17.08 5.20
CA TYR A 35 -9.79 17.13 4.69
C TYR A 35 -9.75 16.80 3.19
N ILE A 36 -10.44 15.73 2.79
CA ILE A 36 -10.51 15.31 1.38
C ILE A 36 -11.11 16.44 0.54
N ARG A 37 -12.22 17.00 0.98
CA ARG A 37 -12.91 18.06 0.27
C ARG A 37 -12.05 19.33 0.10
N SER A 38 -11.23 19.66 1.11
CA SER A 38 -10.35 20.82 1.05
C SER A 38 -9.21 20.68 0.06
N HIS A 39 -8.85 19.44 -0.31
CA HIS A 39 -7.74 19.14 -1.22
C HIS A 39 -8.18 18.60 -2.57
N ALA A 40 -9.46 18.23 -2.72
CA ALA A 40 -9.99 17.66 -3.95
C ALA A 40 -10.39 18.77 -4.94
N GLN A 41 -10.16 18.54 -6.21
CA GLN A 41 -10.68 19.41 -7.28
C GLN A 41 -12.14 19.11 -7.54
N GLU A 42 -12.54 17.85 -7.40
CA GLU A 42 -13.92 17.41 -7.52
C GLU A 42 -14.65 17.63 -6.20
N MET A 43 -15.77 18.34 -6.25
CA MET A 43 -16.56 18.70 -5.07
C MET A 43 -17.73 17.75 -4.78
N SER A 44 -18.08 16.88 -5.73
CA SER A 44 -19.13 15.88 -5.52
C SER A 44 -18.64 14.77 -4.58
N GLU A 45 -19.32 14.61 -3.45
CA GLU A 45 -18.99 13.55 -2.48
C GLU A 45 -19.07 12.16 -3.10
N GLU A 46 -20.09 11.91 -3.92
CA GLU A 46 -20.24 10.63 -4.63
C GLU A 46 -19.05 10.31 -5.52
N VAL A 47 -18.59 11.28 -6.30
CA VAL A 47 -17.46 11.11 -7.21
C VAL A 47 -16.16 10.93 -6.43
N MET A 48 -15.97 11.69 -5.34
CA MET A 48 -14.78 11.54 -4.48
C MET A 48 -14.69 10.14 -3.91
N TYR A 49 -15.77 9.59 -3.38
CA TYR A 49 -15.75 8.23 -2.81
C TYR A 49 -15.61 7.14 -3.86
N LYS A 50 -16.18 7.32 -5.04
CA LYS A 50 -15.94 6.39 -6.15
C LYS A 50 -14.46 6.35 -6.54
N HIS A 51 -13.82 7.51 -6.58
CA HIS A 51 -12.40 7.60 -6.88
C HIS A 51 -11.55 6.93 -5.80
N ILE A 52 -11.87 7.18 -4.53
CA ILE A 52 -11.19 6.54 -3.40
C ILE A 52 -11.35 5.02 -3.48
N ASP A 53 -12.56 4.52 -3.71
CA ASP A 53 -12.82 3.08 -3.80
C ASP A 53 -12.04 2.41 -4.92
N LEU A 54 -11.79 3.13 -6.01
CA LEU A 54 -11.01 2.62 -7.12
C LEU A 54 -9.53 2.44 -6.75
N TYR A 55 -8.96 3.41 -6.04
CA TYR A 55 -7.52 3.43 -5.74
C TYR A 55 -7.16 2.93 -4.35
N VAL A 56 -8.08 2.95 -3.41
CA VAL A 56 -7.85 2.51 -2.03
C VAL A 56 -8.82 1.36 -1.72
N ASN A 57 -8.31 0.15 -1.72
CA ASN A 57 -9.11 -1.07 -1.61
C ASN A 57 -8.39 -2.11 -0.71
N LYS A 58 -8.84 -3.36 -0.76
CA LYS A 58 -8.24 -4.44 0.03
C LYS A 58 -6.73 -4.58 -0.17
N TYR A 59 -6.22 -4.27 -1.37
CA TYR A 59 -4.78 -4.33 -1.65
C TYR A 59 -4.00 -3.21 -0.98
N SER A 60 -4.66 -2.13 -0.56
CA SER A 60 -4.04 -1.05 0.22
C SER A 60 -3.78 -1.50 1.67
N VAL A 61 -4.60 -2.40 2.19
CA VAL A 61 -4.40 -2.99 3.52
C VAL A 61 -3.31 -4.05 3.48
N ASP A 62 -3.40 -4.97 2.52
CA ASP A 62 -2.44 -6.05 2.33
C ASP A 62 -2.47 -6.47 0.86
N LEU A 63 -1.29 -6.59 0.27
CA LEU A 63 -1.17 -7.03 -1.12
C LEU A 63 -1.70 -8.44 -1.34
N GLY A 64 -1.53 -9.33 -0.35
CA GLY A 64 -1.86 -10.72 -0.49
C GLY A 64 -1.00 -11.42 -1.54
N THR A 65 -1.28 -12.69 -1.78
CA THR A 65 -0.56 -13.51 -2.75
C THR A 65 -0.71 -12.96 -4.16
N GLU A 66 -1.93 -12.57 -4.54
CA GLU A 66 -2.22 -12.06 -5.89
C GLU A 66 -1.54 -10.72 -6.16
N GLY A 67 -1.60 -9.79 -5.21
CA GLY A 67 -0.94 -8.50 -5.35
C GLY A 67 0.57 -8.63 -5.47
N LYS A 68 1.18 -9.51 -4.70
CA LYS A 68 2.61 -9.79 -4.78
C LYS A 68 2.99 -10.41 -6.12
N LYS A 69 2.19 -11.33 -6.64
CA LYS A 69 2.41 -11.92 -7.96
C LYS A 69 2.36 -10.86 -9.07
N ALA A 70 1.40 -9.95 -8.99
CA ALA A 70 1.27 -8.88 -9.97
C ALA A 70 2.51 -7.98 -9.98
N ILE A 71 3.01 -7.59 -8.81
CA ILE A 71 4.20 -6.76 -8.69
C ILE A 71 5.43 -7.51 -9.19
N LYS A 72 5.60 -8.78 -8.83
CA LYS A 72 6.71 -9.60 -9.32
C LYS A 72 6.69 -9.71 -10.84
N LEU A 73 5.53 -9.93 -11.44
CA LEU A 73 5.39 -10.01 -12.89
C LEU A 73 5.78 -8.68 -13.55
N LEU A 74 5.39 -7.55 -12.96
CA LEU A 74 5.78 -6.24 -13.45
C LEU A 74 7.31 -6.09 -13.48
N PHE A 75 8.00 -6.44 -12.41
CA PHE A 75 9.46 -6.34 -12.33
C PHE A 75 10.14 -7.34 -13.26
N GLU A 76 9.67 -8.57 -13.34
CA GLU A 76 10.19 -9.58 -14.25
C GLU A 76 10.08 -9.13 -15.71
N THR A 77 8.95 -8.56 -16.09
CA THR A 77 8.72 -8.03 -17.43
C THR A 77 9.66 -6.86 -17.74
N ALA A 78 9.84 -5.96 -16.77
CA ALA A 78 10.75 -4.83 -16.91
C ALA A 78 12.21 -5.28 -17.05
N LEU A 79 12.62 -6.32 -16.33
CA LEU A 79 13.95 -6.93 -16.43
C LEU A 79 14.13 -7.58 -17.79
N GLU A 80 13.15 -8.38 -18.25
CA GLU A 80 13.18 -9.05 -19.54
C GLU A 80 13.32 -8.05 -20.70
N LYS A 81 12.64 -6.93 -20.60
CA LYS A 81 12.68 -5.85 -21.60
C LYS A 81 13.85 -4.89 -21.42
N LYS A 82 14.71 -5.15 -20.43
CA LYS A 82 15.89 -4.34 -20.11
C LYS A 82 15.58 -2.88 -19.78
N ILE A 83 14.39 -2.63 -19.22
CA ILE A 83 13.97 -1.30 -18.76
C ILE A 83 14.63 -0.94 -17.43
N ILE A 84 14.85 -1.95 -16.56
CA ILE A 84 15.49 -1.77 -15.25
C ILE A 84 16.71 -2.71 -15.14
N PRO A 85 17.69 -2.39 -14.27
CA PRO A 85 18.81 -3.29 -14.00
C PRO A 85 18.35 -4.47 -13.13
N GLU A 86 19.21 -5.50 -13.03
CA GLU A 86 18.96 -6.67 -12.19
C GLU A 86 18.66 -6.25 -10.74
N ILE A 87 17.65 -6.88 -10.16
CA ILE A 87 17.27 -6.65 -8.77
C ILE A 87 17.88 -7.76 -7.92
N THR A 88 18.76 -7.38 -6.99
CA THR A 88 19.45 -8.32 -6.09
C THR A 88 18.86 -8.34 -4.69
N GLU A 89 17.99 -7.38 -4.37
CA GLU A 89 17.37 -7.24 -3.06
C GLU A 89 15.92 -7.72 -3.05
N GLU A 90 15.45 -8.13 -1.87
CA GLU A 90 14.05 -8.51 -1.69
C GLU A 90 13.13 -7.30 -1.90
N ILE A 91 12.09 -7.47 -2.70
CA ILE A 91 11.14 -6.39 -3.01
C ILE A 91 10.22 -6.12 -1.83
N PHE A 92 9.77 -7.18 -1.17
CA PHE A 92 8.77 -7.08 -0.10
C PHE A 92 9.42 -7.12 1.27
N LEU A 93 8.78 -6.45 2.23
CA LEU A 93 9.20 -6.48 3.63
C LEU A 93 9.04 -7.91 4.18
N ASN A 94 10.13 -8.46 4.74
CA ASN A 94 10.07 -9.78 5.37
C ASN A 94 9.22 -9.71 6.64
N PRO A 95 8.30 -10.68 6.86
CA PRO A 95 7.48 -10.68 8.06
C PRO A 95 8.32 -10.92 9.32
N MET A 96 7.94 -10.31 10.43
CA MET A 96 8.50 -10.63 11.75
C MET A 96 7.90 -11.93 12.26
N LEU A 97 8.59 -12.60 13.21
CA LEU A 97 8.08 -13.80 13.85
C LEU A 97 6.68 -13.61 14.45
N ALA A 98 6.43 -12.45 15.05
CA ALA A 98 5.12 -12.11 15.60
C ALA A 98 4.02 -12.08 14.55
N ASP A 99 4.35 -11.67 13.32
CA ASP A 99 3.40 -11.64 12.20
C ASP A 99 3.12 -13.03 11.66
N LEU A 100 4.11 -13.91 11.70
CA LEU A 100 3.96 -15.30 11.26
C LEU A 100 3.10 -16.13 12.23
N ALA A 101 3.01 -15.71 13.50
CA ALA A 101 2.21 -16.38 14.51
C ALA A 101 0.71 -16.07 14.40
N LYS A 102 0.33 -15.15 13.57
CA LYS A 102 -1.06 -14.79 13.29
C LYS A 102 -1.56 -15.63 12.12
#